data_76630feebaaf83a717c3c3530ee43d1f
#
_entry.id   76630feebaaf83a717c3c3530ee43d1f
#
_cell.length_a   1.000
_cell.length_b   1.000
_cell.length_c   1.000
_cell.angle_alpha   90.00
_cell.angle_beta   90.00
_cell.angle_gamma   90.00
#
_symmetry.space_group_name_H-M   'P 1'
#
loop_
_entity.id
_entity.type
_entity.pdbx_description
1 polymer ?
#
loop_
_entity_poly.entity_id
_entity_poly.type
_entity_poly.pdbx_seq_one_letter_code
_entity_poly.pdbx_strand_id
1 'polypeptide(L)'
;MAAAVWAGAYLALRNNSGTDSSTANSSGSGNKNTGSERLRILAGVLLAPLGAAGYVLWVGIRKGSPLFGYLDVQGAWGNGFDGGLAFARFIGGLITSTPPAGLALAAGVIALLWLYTRGIRQGQPLPLLVYSGIVMVLALCSSGYFGSKPRLLMPAFPLLIPAAVALARTKAPVVWAVTGLLSAAAAVYGAFWLHGSGPP
;
A
#
# COMPACT_ATOMS: atom_id res chain seq x y z
N MET A 1 -1.68 -7.35 2.60
CA MET A 1 -0.85 -8.42 2.01
C MET A 1 -1.71 -9.55 1.45
N ALA A 2 -2.53 -10.25 2.24
CA ALA A 2 -3.35 -11.38 1.77
C ALA A 2 -4.18 -11.08 0.50
N ALA A 3 -4.86 -9.93 0.45
CA ALA A 3 -5.68 -9.56 -0.71
C ALA A 3 -4.88 -9.39 -2.01
N ALA A 4 -3.63 -8.91 -1.94
CA ALA A 4 -2.77 -8.79 -3.11
C ALA A 4 -2.30 -10.18 -3.60
N VAL A 5 -2.03 -11.10 -2.67
CA VAL A 5 -1.72 -12.50 -2.99
C VAL A 5 -2.92 -13.17 -3.64
N TRP A 6 -4.13 -12.93 -3.12
CA TRP A 6 -5.37 -13.46 -3.69
C TRP A 6 -5.64 -12.91 -5.09
N ALA A 7 -5.44 -11.60 -5.31
CA ALA A 7 -5.56 -10.99 -6.63
C ALA A 7 -4.55 -11.57 -7.63
N GLY A 8 -3.31 -11.79 -7.20
CA GLY A 8 -2.27 -12.43 -8.02
C GLY A 8 -2.61 -13.88 -8.35
N ALA A 9 -3.09 -14.65 -7.38
CA ALA A 9 -3.51 -16.03 -7.57
C ALA A 9 -4.72 -16.13 -8.53
N TYR A 10 -5.70 -15.24 -8.39
CA TYR A 10 -6.86 -15.19 -9.30
C TYR A 10 -6.43 -14.95 -10.75
N LEU A 11 -5.53 -14.00 -10.99
CA LEU A 11 -5.00 -13.74 -12.33
C LEU A 11 -4.20 -14.91 -12.89
N ALA A 12 -3.37 -15.56 -12.08
CA ALA A 12 -2.60 -16.72 -12.49
C ALA A 12 -3.50 -17.90 -12.87
N LEU A 13 -4.55 -18.16 -12.10
CA LEU A 13 -5.53 -19.20 -12.37
C LEU A 13 -6.35 -18.89 -13.63
N ARG A 14 -6.75 -17.62 -13.82
CA ARG A 14 -7.50 -17.19 -15.01
C ARG A 14 -6.69 -17.29 -16.29
N ASN A 15 -5.41 -16.89 -16.26
CA ASN A 15 -4.53 -17.01 -17.45
C ASN A 15 -4.28 -18.47 -17.82
N ASN A 16 -4.19 -19.36 -16.83
CA ASN A 16 -3.95 -20.78 -17.07
C ASN A 16 -5.18 -21.51 -17.65
N SER A 17 -6.40 -21.02 -17.38
CA SER A 17 -7.64 -21.57 -17.96
C SER A 17 -7.91 -21.07 -19.39
N GLY A 18 -7.31 -19.95 -19.79
CA GLY A 18 -7.45 -19.41 -21.17
C GLY A 18 -6.52 -20.05 -22.20
N THR A 19 -5.46 -20.74 -21.76
CA THR A 19 -4.46 -21.35 -22.67
C THR A 19 -4.85 -22.77 -23.11
N ASP A 20 -5.78 -23.41 -22.40
CA ASP A 20 -6.21 -24.78 -22.70
C ASP A 20 -7.17 -24.92 -23.92
N SER A 21 -7.61 -23.80 -24.50
CA SER A 21 -8.59 -23.80 -25.60
C SER A 21 -8.04 -23.54 -27.01
N SER A 22 -6.73 -23.29 -27.17
CA SER A 22 -6.20 -22.88 -28.49
C SER A 22 -5.00 -23.66 -29.04
N THR A 23 -4.55 -24.76 -28.41
CA THR A 23 -3.46 -25.58 -28.98
C THR A 23 -3.65 -27.06 -28.69
N ALA A 24 -4.59 -27.67 -29.41
CA ALA A 24 -4.60 -29.11 -29.63
C ALA A 24 -3.72 -29.43 -30.85
N ASN A 25 -2.41 -29.32 -30.72
CA ASN A 25 -1.43 -30.09 -31.53
C ASN A 25 0.01 -29.63 -31.18
N SER A 26 0.63 -30.25 -30.21
CA SER A 26 2.06 -30.60 -30.25
C SER A 26 2.40 -31.41 -29.01
N SER A 27 2.89 -32.60 -29.28
CA SER A 27 3.57 -33.63 -28.51
C SER A 27 4.11 -33.27 -27.12
N GLY A 28 3.61 -33.91 -26.09
CA GLY A 28 4.29 -34.59 -25.01
C GLY A 28 5.53 -33.95 -24.37
N SER A 29 5.34 -33.04 -23.40
CA SER A 29 6.21 -32.88 -22.22
C SER A 29 5.75 -31.81 -21.22
N GLY A 30 4.62 -31.12 -21.47
CA GLY A 30 4.20 -29.91 -20.71
C GLY A 30 3.33 -30.16 -19.46
N ASN A 31 2.84 -31.36 -19.21
CA ASN A 31 1.70 -31.56 -18.30
C ASN A 31 2.05 -31.88 -16.82
N LYS A 32 3.34 -31.99 -16.46
CA LYS A 32 3.71 -32.27 -15.05
C LYS A 32 3.93 -30.99 -14.20
N ASN A 33 4.20 -29.83 -14.82
CA ASN A 33 4.50 -28.59 -14.10
C ASN A 33 3.24 -27.80 -13.68
N THR A 34 2.16 -27.90 -14.40
CA THR A 34 0.93 -27.12 -14.15
C THR A 34 0.26 -27.47 -12.82
N GLY A 35 0.26 -28.73 -12.42
CA GLY A 35 -0.29 -29.18 -11.14
C GLY A 35 0.53 -28.68 -9.94
N SER A 36 1.84 -28.75 -10.05
CA SER A 36 2.77 -28.28 -9.01
C SER A 36 2.73 -26.76 -8.83
N GLU A 37 2.57 -26.02 -9.91
CA GLU A 37 2.44 -24.55 -9.88
C GLU A 37 1.11 -24.12 -9.24
N ARG A 38 0.00 -24.76 -9.61
CA ARG A 38 -1.31 -24.52 -8.98
C ARG A 38 -1.29 -24.83 -7.48
N LEU A 39 -0.64 -25.92 -7.08
CA LEU A 39 -0.51 -26.29 -5.68
C LEU A 39 0.32 -25.26 -4.90
N ARG A 40 1.41 -24.74 -5.46
CA ARG A 40 2.23 -23.69 -4.85
C ARG A 40 1.46 -22.39 -4.69
N ILE A 41 0.69 -21.99 -5.70
CA ILE A 41 -0.19 -20.79 -5.66
C ILE A 41 -1.25 -20.97 -4.56
N LEU A 42 -1.94 -22.11 -4.52
CA LEU A 42 -2.95 -22.42 -3.50
C LEU A 42 -2.34 -22.45 -2.09
N ALA A 43 -1.18 -23.07 -1.93
CA ALA A 43 -0.48 -23.07 -0.65
C ALA A 43 -0.12 -21.65 -0.21
N GLY A 44 0.39 -20.79 -1.11
CA GLY A 44 0.66 -19.38 -0.81
C GLY A 44 -0.59 -18.59 -0.41
N VAL A 45 -1.69 -18.79 -1.11
CA VAL A 45 -3.00 -18.16 -0.82
C VAL A 45 -3.53 -18.56 0.55
N LEU A 46 -3.39 -19.83 0.93
CA LEU A 46 -3.84 -20.33 2.24
C LEU A 46 -2.89 -19.95 3.37
N LEU A 47 -1.58 -19.98 3.14
CA LEU A 47 -0.57 -19.64 4.15
C LEU A 47 -0.52 -18.14 4.47
N ALA A 48 -0.78 -17.27 3.48
CA ALA A 48 -0.68 -15.82 3.67
C ALA A 48 -1.61 -15.26 4.77
N PRO A 49 -2.91 -15.64 4.88
CA PRO A 49 -3.77 -15.19 5.95
C PRO A 49 -3.51 -15.90 7.29
N LEU A 50 -2.96 -17.12 7.28
CA LEU A 50 -2.76 -17.92 8.50
C LEU A 50 -1.78 -17.26 9.47
N GLY A 51 -0.69 -16.66 8.97
CA GLY A 51 0.26 -15.93 9.80
C GLY A 51 -0.37 -14.71 10.49
N ALA A 52 -1.17 -13.94 9.75
CA ALA A 52 -1.87 -12.79 10.30
C ALA A 52 -2.97 -13.22 11.30
N ALA A 53 -3.76 -14.22 10.94
CA ALA A 53 -4.79 -14.78 11.82
C ALA A 53 -4.19 -15.38 13.10
N GLY A 54 -3.10 -16.13 12.97
CA GLY A 54 -2.36 -16.67 14.11
C GLY A 54 -1.86 -15.61 15.06
N TYR A 55 -1.32 -14.51 14.53
CA TYR A 55 -0.88 -13.37 15.34
C TYR A 55 -2.05 -12.69 16.05
N VAL A 56 -3.14 -12.40 15.34
CA VAL A 56 -4.33 -11.77 15.92
C VAL A 56 -4.92 -12.63 17.04
N LEU A 57 -5.05 -13.93 16.80
CA LEU A 57 -5.55 -14.90 17.80
C LEU A 57 -4.59 -14.98 19.00
N TRP A 58 -3.29 -15.05 18.78
CA TRP A 58 -2.30 -15.10 19.85
C TRP A 58 -2.38 -13.87 20.76
N VAL A 59 -2.46 -12.66 20.17
CA VAL A 59 -2.64 -11.40 20.93
C VAL A 59 -3.97 -11.44 21.69
N GLY A 60 -5.05 -11.87 21.03
CA GLY A 60 -6.38 -11.97 21.62
C GLY A 60 -6.42 -12.90 22.82
N ILE A 61 -5.83 -14.08 22.72
CA ILE A 61 -5.73 -15.05 23.83
C ILE A 61 -4.95 -14.44 25.01
N ARG A 62 -3.82 -13.76 24.73
CA ARG A 62 -3.05 -13.09 25.78
C ARG A 62 -3.80 -11.97 26.51
N LYS A 63 -4.77 -11.36 25.85
CA LYS A 63 -5.62 -10.29 26.39
C LYS A 63 -6.95 -10.79 26.96
N GLY A 64 -7.22 -12.10 26.95
CA GLY A 64 -8.44 -12.68 27.49
C GLY A 64 -9.67 -12.56 26.56
N SER A 65 -9.50 -12.02 25.35
CA SER A 65 -10.55 -11.89 24.33
C SER A 65 -10.04 -12.36 22.97
N PRO A 66 -10.19 -13.65 22.60
CA PRO A 66 -9.56 -14.21 21.39
C PRO A 66 -9.89 -13.47 20.10
N LEU A 67 -11.09 -12.94 19.95
CA LEU A 67 -11.55 -12.27 18.73
C LEU A 67 -11.34 -10.75 18.75
N PHE A 68 -11.50 -10.10 19.91
CA PHE A 68 -11.52 -8.64 20.01
C PHE A 68 -10.29 -8.06 20.73
N GLY A 69 -9.52 -8.85 21.47
CA GLY A 69 -8.39 -8.37 22.24
C GLY A 69 -7.31 -7.69 21.40
N TYR A 70 -7.17 -8.04 20.12
CA TYR A 70 -6.30 -7.31 19.20
C TYR A 70 -6.85 -5.91 18.88
N LEU A 71 -8.16 -5.80 18.66
CA LEU A 71 -8.82 -4.51 18.38
C LEU A 71 -8.79 -3.60 19.61
N ASP A 72 -8.93 -4.16 20.82
CA ASP A 72 -8.82 -3.40 22.08
C ASP A 72 -7.42 -2.81 22.25
N VAL A 73 -6.37 -3.57 21.92
CA VAL A 73 -4.99 -3.06 21.91
C VAL A 73 -4.82 -1.95 20.90
N GLN A 74 -5.37 -2.09 19.68
CA GLN A 74 -5.31 -1.06 18.65
C GLN A 74 -6.11 0.20 19.07
N GLY A 75 -7.27 0.00 19.69
CA GLY A 75 -8.09 1.08 20.25
C GLY A 75 -7.38 1.85 21.36
N ALA A 76 -6.65 1.16 22.25
CA ALA A 76 -5.86 1.79 23.31
C ALA A 76 -4.72 2.68 22.76
N TRP A 77 -4.24 2.42 21.56
CA TRP A 77 -3.24 3.25 20.87
C TRP A 77 -3.88 4.39 20.05
N GLY A 78 -5.20 4.55 20.13
CA GLY A 78 -5.94 5.54 19.34
C GLY A 78 -6.05 5.17 17.85
N ASN A 79 -5.71 3.95 17.48
CA ASN A 79 -5.80 3.46 16.10
C ASN A 79 -7.22 2.98 15.82
N GLY A 80 -8.10 3.91 15.47
CA GLY A 80 -9.44 3.62 14.98
C GLY A 80 -9.53 3.71 13.45
N PHE A 81 -10.61 3.16 12.90
CA PHE A 81 -10.97 3.33 11.49
C PHE A 81 -12.26 4.14 11.43
N ASP A 82 -12.15 5.41 10.99
CA ASP A 82 -13.26 6.36 10.92
C ASP A 82 -13.60 6.80 9.49
N GLY A 83 -13.09 6.08 8.50
CA GLY A 83 -13.31 6.41 7.10
C GLY A 83 -12.58 7.67 6.63
N GLY A 84 -11.62 8.18 7.41
CA GLY A 84 -10.81 9.35 7.05
C GLY A 84 -11.39 10.68 7.57
N LEU A 85 -12.47 10.64 8.34
CA LEU A 85 -13.10 11.84 8.85
C LEU A 85 -12.19 12.66 9.78
N ALA A 86 -11.48 11.99 10.70
CA ALA A 86 -10.51 12.65 11.58
C ALA A 86 -9.38 13.30 10.79
N PHE A 87 -8.89 12.63 9.75
CA PHE A 87 -7.84 13.17 8.89
C PHE A 87 -8.33 14.37 8.06
N ALA A 88 -9.56 14.31 7.52
CA ALA A 88 -10.15 15.44 6.82
C ALA A 88 -10.35 16.65 7.74
N ARG A 89 -10.81 16.44 8.98
CA ARG A 89 -10.91 17.49 9.99
C ARG A 89 -9.55 18.07 10.37
N PHE A 90 -8.53 17.23 10.49
CA PHE A 90 -7.16 17.69 10.75
C PHE A 90 -6.64 18.58 9.62
N ILE A 91 -6.82 18.19 8.34
CA ILE A 91 -6.48 19.03 7.19
C ILE A 91 -7.23 20.36 7.22
N GLY A 92 -8.54 20.32 7.49
CA GLY A 92 -9.36 21.54 7.61
C GLY A 92 -8.87 22.47 8.71
N GLY A 93 -8.56 21.95 9.90
CA GLY A 93 -7.97 22.70 11.00
C GLY A 93 -6.60 23.29 10.65
N LEU A 94 -5.77 22.52 9.90
CA LEU A 94 -4.47 22.99 9.47
C LEU A 94 -4.57 24.11 8.42
N ILE A 95 -5.56 24.06 7.54
CA ILE A 95 -5.82 25.14 6.56
C ILE A 95 -6.18 26.43 7.27
N THR A 96 -6.92 26.35 8.38
CA THR A 96 -7.32 27.55 9.14
C THR A 96 -6.20 28.11 10.01
N SER A 97 -5.39 27.26 10.61
CA SER A 97 -4.29 27.68 11.52
C SER A 97 -3.00 28.00 10.79
N THR A 98 -2.60 27.16 9.84
CA THR A 98 -1.37 27.27 9.04
C THR A 98 -1.67 26.96 7.57
N PRO A 99 -2.25 27.91 6.82
CA PRO A 99 -2.75 27.69 5.45
C PRO A 99 -1.75 27.00 4.52
N PRO A 100 -0.45 27.39 4.46
CA PRO A 100 0.48 26.76 3.53
C PRO A 100 0.71 25.26 3.85
N ALA A 101 0.76 24.87 5.13
CA ALA A 101 0.93 23.48 5.53
C ALA A 101 -0.33 22.65 5.23
N GLY A 102 -1.52 23.20 5.50
CA GLY A 102 -2.79 22.54 5.21
C GLY A 102 -3.00 22.32 3.71
N LEU A 103 -2.71 23.32 2.90
CA LEU A 103 -2.79 23.22 1.43
C LEU A 103 -1.75 22.24 0.86
N ALA A 104 -0.52 22.24 1.39
CA ALA A 104 0.50 21.28 0.98
C ALA A 104 0.08 19.83 1.30
N LEU A 105 -0.51 19.61 2.48
CA LEU A 105 -1.00 18.28 2.86
C LEU A 105 -2.18 17.83 2.00
N ALA A 106 -3.15 18.72 1.73
CA ALA A 106 -4.27 18.46 0.84
C ALA A 106 -3.79 18.13 -0.58
N ALA A 107 -2.85 18.92 -1.11
CA ALA A 107 -2.23 18.66 -2.41
C ALA A 107 -1.50 17.30 -2.44
N GLY A 108 -0.82 16.92 -1.37
CA GLY A 108 -0.20 15.60 -1.22
C GLY A 108 -1.20 14.46 -1.30
N VAL A 109 -2.35 14.57 -0.63
CA VAL A 109 -3.43 13.57 -0.71
C VAL A 109 -3.99 13.49 -2.13
N ILE A 110 -4.27 14.63 -2.76
CA ILE A 110 -4.76 14.68 -4.15
C ILE A 110 -3.73 14.03 -5.10
N ALA A 111 -2.44 14.32 -4.92
CA ALA A 111 -1.37 13.73 -5.71
C ALA A 111 -1.31 12.20 -5.55
N LEU A 112 -1.46 11.66 -4.33
CA LEU A 112 -1.53 10.22 -4.08
C LEU A 112 -2.71 9.56 -4.80
N LEU A 113 -3.90 10.15 -4.72
CA LEU A 113 -5.09 9.66 -5.42
C LEU A 113 -4.90 9.72 -6.94
N TRP A 114 -4.30 10.79 -7.44
CA TRP A 114 -3.98 10.95 -8.85
C TRP A 114 -2.96 9.89 -9.32
N LEU A 115 -1.88 9.64 -8.57
CA LEU A 115 -0.91 8.59 -8.88
C LEU A 115 -1.56 7.22 -8.90
N TYR A 116 -2.46 6.92 -7.98
CA TYR A 116 -3.19 5.66 -7.96
C TYR A 116 -4.05 5.48 -9.21
N THR A 117 -4.82 6.52 -9.59
CA THR A 117 -5.63 6.48 -10.82
C THR A 117 -4.76 6.38 -12.09
N ARG A 118 -3.58 7.00 -12.08
CA ARG A 118 -2.60 6.83 -13.16
C ARG A 118 -2.06 5.40 -13.23
N GLY A 119 -1.80 4.77 -12.08
CA GLY A 119 -1.40 3.36 -12.01
C GLY A 119 -2.45 2.43 -12.64
N ILE A 120 -3.74 2.66 -12.35
CA ILE A 120 -4.85 1.92 -12.97
C ILE A 120 -4.84 2.11 -14.49
N ARG A 121 -4.74 3.36 -14.95
CA ARG A 121 -4.77 3.69 -16.40
C ARG A 121 -3.55 3.17 -17.17
N GLN A 122 -2.40 2.99 -16.49
CA GLN A 122 -1.19 2.41 -17.07
C GLN A 122 -1.21 0.88 -17.08
N GLY A 123 -2.28 0.25 -16.61
CA GLY A 123 -2.41 -1.21 -16.58
C GLY A 123 -1.44 -1.89 -15.63
N GLN A 124 -1.12 -1.27 -14.48
CA GLN A 124 -0.29 -1.93 -13.47
C GLN A 124 -0.89 -3.27 -13.05
N PRO A 125 -0.05 -4.27 -12.69
CA PRO A 125 -0.54 -5.57 -12.24
C PRO A 125 -1.53 -5.44 -11.08
N LEU A 126 -2.66 -6.12 -11.18
CA LEU A 126 -3.74 -6.07 -10.18
C LEU A 126 -3.24 -6.29 -8.73
N PRO A 127 -2.31 -7.21 -8.45
CA PRO A 127 -1.79 -7.38 -7.09
C PRO A 127 -1.15 -6.12 -6.51
N LEU A 128 -0.43 -5.36 -7.32
CA LEU A 128 0.21 -4.11 -6.90
C LEU A 128 -0.82 -3.01 -6.64
N LEU A 129 -1.85 -2.93 -7.51
CA LEU A 129 -2.95 -1.98 -7.32
C LEU A 129 -3.76 -2.28 -6.06
N VAL A 130 -4.13 -3.54 -5.85
CA VAL A 130 -4.87 -3.96 -4.64
C VAL A 130 -4.04 -3.70 -3.39
N TYR A 131 -2.76 -4.07 -3.40
CA TYR A 131 -1.84 -3.83 -2.29
C TYR A 131 -1.74 -2.34 -1.95
N SER A 132 -1.41 -1.51 -2.95
CA SER A 132 -1.25 -0.07 -2.77
C SER A 132 -2.55 0.62 -2.35
N GLY A 133 -3.69 0.17 -2.91
CA GLY A 133 -5.01 0.67 -2.56
C GLY A 133 -5.36 0.39 -1.10
N ILE A 134 -5.14 -0.83 -0.61
CA ILE A 134 -5.39 -1.20 0.79
C ILE A 134 -4.49 -0.38 1.72
N VAL A 135 -3.19 -0.28 1.43
CA VAL A 135 -2.26 0.50 2.27
C VAL A 135 -2.68 1.97 2.30
N MET A 136 -3.05 2.54 1.15
CA MET A 136 -3.51 3.92 1.05
C MET A 136 -4.80 4.15 1.85
N VAL A 137 -5.80 3.27 1.73
CA VAL A 137 -7.06 3.36 2.49
C VAL A 137 -6.78 3.27 3.98
N LEU A 138 -6.00 2.29 4.42
CA LEU A 138 -5.64 2.15 5.84
C LEU A 138 -4.90 3.39 6.36
N ALA A 139 -3.96 3.94 5.60
CA ALA A 139 -3.22 5.12 6.01
C ALA A 139 -4.09 6.38 6.07
N LEU A 140 -4.97 6.60 5.10
CA LEU A 140 -5.81 7.81 5.03
C LEU A 140 -7.04 7.72 5.94
N CYS A 141 -7.62 6.52 6.10
CA CYS A 141 -8.87 6.31 6.86
C CYS A 141 -8.65 5.93 8.32
N SER A 142 -7.41 5.77 8.78
CA SER A 142 -7.12 5.55 10.20
C SER A 142 -7.21 6.86 10.98
N SER A 143 -7.80 6.82 12.18
CA SER A 143 -7.93 7.97 13.10
C SER A 143 -6.70 8.20 13.98
N GLY A 144 -5.65 7.37 13.84
CA GLY A 144 -4.44 7.44 14.66
C GLY A 144 -3.58 8.69 14.42
N TYR A 145 -2.43 8.74 15.07
CA TYR A 145 -1.49 9.85 15.04
C TYR A 145 -1.12 10.29 13.61
N PHE A 146 -1.49 11.52 13.24
CA PHE A 146 -1.38 12.01 11.86
C PHE A 146 0.07 12.18 11.40
N GLY A 147 1.01 12.46 12.31
CA GLY A 147 2.43 12.56 12.01
C GLY A 147 3.07 11.25 11.53
N SER A 148 2.48 10.09 11.83
CA SER A 148 2.97 8.78 11.37
C SER A 148 2.45 8.37 9.99
N LYS A 149 1.50 9.09 9.41
CA LYS A 149 0.89 8.72 8.11
C LYS A 149 1.90 8.61 6.96
N PRO A 150 2.91 9.47 6.80
CA PRO A 150 3.94 9.29 5.78
C PRO A 150 4.68 7.95 5.92
N ARG A 151 4.97 7.53 7.15
CA ARG A 151 5.61 6.23 7.43
C ARG A 151 4.69 5.05 7.08
N LEU A 152 3.38 5.19 7.33
CA LEU A 152 2.40 4.17 6.95
C LEU A 152 2.22 4.04 5.44
N LEU A 153 2.51 5.11 4.67
CA LEU A 153 2.48 5.11 3.21
C LEU A 153 3.77 4.58 2.56
N MET A 154 4.89 4.46 3.30
CA MET A 154 6.14 3.92 2.74
C MET A 154 5.97 2.56 2.05
N PRO A 155 5.23 1.58 2.59
CA PRO A 155 5.00 0.31 1.91
C PRO A 155 4.23 0.44 0.59
N ALA A 156 3.52 1.54 0.37
CA ALA A 156 2.79 1.79 -0.87
C ALA A 156 3.69 2.36 -2.00
N PHE A 157 4.99 2.08 -1.98
CA PHE A 157 5.94 2.52 -3.02
C PHE A 157 5.48 2.23 -4.47
N PRO A 158 4.65 1.20 -4.79
CA PRO A 158 4.16 1.01 -6.15
C PRO A 158 3.33 2.19 -6.67
N LEU A 159 2.80 3.06 -5.79
CA LEU A 159 2.15 4.31 -6.17
C LEU A 159 3.11 5.28 -6.91
N LEU A 160 4.41 5.16 -6.68
CA LEU A 160 5.41 6.00 -7.33
C LEU A 160 5.81 5.51 -8.73
N ILE A 161 5.44 4.28 -9.12
CA ILE A 161 5.78 3.73 -10.45
C ILE A 161 5.30 4.64 -11.58
N PRO A 162 4.05 5.16 -11.60
CA PRO A 162 3.62 6.08 -12.65
C PRO A 162 4.47 7.35 -12.74
N ALA A 163 4.88 7.89 -11.60
CA ALA A 163 5.76 9.06 -11.55
C ALA A 163 7.17 8.73 -12.06
N ALA A 164 7.72 7.59 -11.65
CA ALA A 164 9.03 7.10 -12.11
C ALA A 164 9.05 6.87 -13.64
N VAL A 165 7.99 6.26 -14.18
CA VAL A 165 7.83 6.05 -15.64
C VAL A 165 7.72 7.39 -16.38
N ALA A 166 6.98 8.35 -15.84
CA ALA A 166 6.90 9.69 -16.43
C ALA A 166 8.25 10.39 -16.41
N LEU A 167 8.97 10.30 -15.29
CA LEU A 167 10.31 10.90 -15.13
C LEU A 167 11.34 10.25 -16.06
N ALA A 168 11.31 8.94 -16.22
CA ALA A 168 12.19 8.19 -17.13
C ALA A 168 12.04 8.60 -18.61
N ARG A 169 10.92 9.22 -18.99
CA ARG A 169 10.67 9.73 -20.33
C ARG A 169 11.16 11.17 -20.55
N THR A 170 11.68 11.81 -19.51
CA THR A 170 12.20 13.18 -19.57
C THR A 170 13.70 13.20 -19.83
N LYS A 171 14.24 14.40 -20.12
CA LYS A 171 15.69 14.57 -20.35
C LYS A 171 16.48 14.36 -19.04
N ALA A 172 17.67 13.80 -19.14
CA ALA A 172 18.55 13.52 -18.00
C ALA A 172 18.72 14.70 -17.01
N PRO A 173 18.93 15.97 -17.45
CA PRO A 173 19.06 17.08 -16.51
C PRO A 173 17.78 17.32 -15.68
N VAL A 174 16.60 17.07 -16.23
CA VAL A 174 15.33 17.17 -15.49
C VAL A 174 15.24 16.07 -14.43
N VAL A 175 15.65 14.84 -14.77
CA VAL A 175 15.70 13.72 -13.82
C VAL A 175 16.60 14.08 -12.64
N TRP A 176 17.83 14.56 -12.92
CA TRP A 176 18.76 14.94 -11.85
C TRP A 176 18.25 16.13 -11.02
N ALA A 177 17.63 17.13 -11.65
CA ALA A 177 17.05 18.26 -10.93
C ALA A 177 15.91 17.83 -9.99
N VAL A 178 14.98 17.02 -10.49
CA VAL A 178 13.82 16.54 -9.68
C VAL A 178 14.29 15.62 -8.54
N THR A 179 15.15 14.66 -8.82
CA THR A 179 15.65 13.75 -7.79
C THR A 179 16.52 14.47 -6.77
N GLY A 180 17.37 15.39 -7.19
CA GLY A 180 18.18 16.22 -6.32
C GLY A 180 17.33 17.12 -5.41
N LEU A 181 16.30 17.77 -5.97
CA LEU A 181 15.39 18.61 -5.20
C LEU A 181 14.60 17.78 -4.17
N LEU A 182 14.08 16.63 -4.55
CA LEU A 182 13.36 15.73 -3.64
C LEU A 182 14.29 15.22 -2.53
N SER A 183 15.53 14.85 -2.86
CA SER A 183 16.52 14.41 -1.86
C SER A 183 16.89 15.53 -0.89
N ALA A 184 17.10 16.75 -1.40
CA ALA A 184 17.38 17.92 -0.57
C ALA A 184 16.19 18.26 0.36
N ALA A 185 14.97 18.25 -0.17
CA ALA A 185 13.76 18.47 0.62
C ALA A 185 13.57 17.39 1.71
N ALA A 186 13.82 16.13 1.38
CA ALA A 186 13.77 15.04 2.35
C ALA A 186 14.84 15.17 3.43
N ALA A 187 16.05 15.58 3.07
CA ALA A 187 17.15 15.82 4.02
C ALA A 187 16.83 16.98 4.98
N VAL A 188 16.32 18.10 4.45
CA VAL A 188 15.90 19.26 5.26
C VAL A 188 14.76 18.87 6.20
N TYR A 189 13.75 18.16 5.69
CA TYR A 189 12.65 17.67 6.51
C TYR A 189 13.14 16.72 7.62
N GLY A 190 14.01 15.77 7.28
CA GLY A 190 14.58 14.83 8.25
C GLY A 190 15.44 15.53 9.30
N ALA A 191 16.28 16.52 8.90
CA ALA A 191 17.08 17.31 9.82
C ALA A 191 16.20 18.14 10.76
N PHE A 192 15.15 18.79 10.23
CA PHE A 192 14.20 19.56 11.04
C PHE A 192 13.46 18.66 12.04
N TRP A 193 13.04 17.45 11.61
CA TRP A 193 12.35 16.49 12.48
C TRP A 193 13.25 15.91 13.56
N LEU A 194 14.53 15.66 13.25
CA LEU A 194 15.50 15.14 14.23
C LEU A 194 15.97 16.17 15.24
N HIS A 195 16.00 17.47 14.87
CA HIS A 195 16.41 18.56 15.79
C HIS A 195 15.22 19.26 16.46
N GLY A 196 14.01 19.06 15.93
CA GLY A 196 12.79 19.57 16.53
C GLY A 196 12.32 18.69 17.68
N SER A 197 11.57 19.29 18.61
CA SER A 197 10.84 18.57 19.70
C SER A 197 9.65 17.81 19.11
N GLY A 198 9.89 17.01 18.09
CA GLY A 198 8.88 16.07 17.58
C GLY A 198 8.49 15.10 18.69
N PRO A 199 7.24 14.65 18.76
CA PRO A 199 6.84 13.65 19.73
C PRO A 199 7.67 12.38 19.55
N PRO A 200 8.00 11.70 20.65
CA PRO A 200 8.80 10.48 20.66
C PRO A 200 8.14 9.34 19.87
#